data_3dde149d4c283ac715b2caadc1c8f2c4
#
_entry.id   3dde149d4c283ac715b2caadc1c8f2c4
#
_cell.length_a   1.000
_cell.length_b   1.000
_cell.length_c   1.000
_cell.angle_alpha   90.00
_cell.angle_beta   90.00
_cell.angle_gamma   90.00
#
_symmetry.space_group_name_H-M   'P 1'
#
loop_
_entity.id
_entity.type
_entity.pdbx_description
1 polymer ?
#
loop_
_entity_poly.entity_id
_entity_poly.type
_entity_poly.pdbx_seq_one_letter_code
_entity_poly.pdbx_strand_id
1 'polypeptide(L)'
;MNFEKNIVSRYEKLVTEIDDEEVLIDFVESGETSFESELSEKHKILKNDVEEFEINLLLDGEYDMNNAIVTIHSGAGGTEACDWADMLYRMYLRWCNLRNYKVTELDFMEGDSVGVKSVTFLVEGINAYGYLKSEKGVHRLVRISPFDANKKRHTSFASVEVVPEVDENVEVEIDPADIRIDTYRASGAGGQHVNMTDSAVRITHFPSGIVVTCQKERSQLSNRETAMKMLKSKLLELEIKKKEEEMKKIQGEQSDIGWGNQIRSYVFQPYALVKDHRTNTEIGNVKAVMDGSIDDFINSYLRWIKSN
;
A
#
# COMPACT_ATOMS: atom_id res chain seq x y z
N MET A 1 20.37 17.57 -1.16
CA MET A 1 20.47 19.05 -1.10
C MET A 1 19.15 19.79 -1.32
N ASN A 2 18.28 19.42 -2.26
CA ASN A 2 16.93 20.04 -2.39
C ASN A 2 15.92 19.55 -1.37
N PHE A 3 15.98 18.28 -0.97
CA PHE A 3 15.04 17.68 -0.01
C PHE A 3 15.18 18.26 1.40
N GLU A 4 16.39 18.32 1.91
CA GLU A 4 16.68 18.91 3.25
C GLU A 4 16.26 20.38 3.32
N LYS A 5 16.51 21.16 2.24
CA LYS A 5 16.06 22.55 2.16
C LYS A 5 14.53 22.68 2.19
N ASN A 6 13.81 21.76 1.52
CA ASN A 6 12.35 21.76 1.54
C ASN A 6 11.79 21.43 2.94
N ILE A 7 12.41 20.48 3.66
CA ILE A 7 12.02 20.17 5.04
C ILE A 7 12.21 21.39 5.94
N VAL A 8 13.38 22.04 5.88
CA VAL A 8 13.65 23.24 6.68
C VAL A 8 12.68 24.36 6.35
N SER A 9 12.47 24.64 5.06
CA SER A 9 11.54 25.69 4.62
C SER A 9 10.09 25.41 5.07
N ARG A 10 9.64 24.13 5.00
CA ARG A 10 8.31 23.75 5.47
C ARG A 10 8.18 23.85 6.99
N TYR A 11 9.23 23.50 7.74
CA TYR A 11 9.29 23.68 9.18
C TYR A 11 9.18 25.15 9.57
N GLU A 12 9.98 26.03 8.94
CA GLU A 12 9.94 27.47 9.21
C GLU A 12 8.57 28.06 8.92
N LYS A 13 7.92 27.62 7.83
CA LYS A 13 6.55 28.03 7.50
C LYS A 13 5.56 27.61 8.57
N LEU A 14 5.60 26.35 9.04
CA LEU A 14 4.72 25.85 10.09
C LEU A 14 4.92 26.61 11.41
N VAL A 15 6.17 26.92 11.78
CA VAL A 15 6.44 27.75 12.96
C VAL A 15 5.79 29.11 12.84
N THR A 16 5.91 29.77 11.67
CA THR A 16 5.27 31.06 11.44
C THR A 16 3.74 30.97 11.52
N GLU A 17 3.14 29.91 10.98
CA GLU A 17 1.69 29.68 11.03
C GLU A 17 1.20 29.40 12.47
N ILE A 18 2.01 28.74 13.31
CA ILE A 18 1.74 28.56 14.75
C ILE A 18 1.78 29.90 15.48
N ASP A 19 2.82 30.72 15.24
CA ASP A 19 2.95 32.05 15.84
C ASP A 19 1.75 32.95 15.46
N ASP A 20 1.30 32.89 14.19
CA ASP A 20 0.13 33.62 13.70
C ASP A 20 -1.17 33.12 14.37
N GLU A 21 -1.29 31.83 14.65
CA GLU A 21 -2.45 31.26 15.35
C GLU A 21 -2.46 31.65 16.83
N GLU A 22 -1.29 31.71 17.51
CA GLU A 22 -1.19 32.21 18.89
C GLU A 22 -1.70 33.61 19.02
N VAL A 23 -1.41 34.50 18.06
CA VAL A 23 -1.92 35.89 18.04
C VAL A 23 -3.46 35.91 17.91
N LEU A 24 -4.04 35.02 17.09
CA LEU A 24 -5.50 34.91 16.97
C LEU A 24 -6.16 34.39 18.27
N ILE A 25 -5.51 33.48 18.98
CA ILE A 25 -5.97 32.99 20.28
C ILE A 25 -6.01 34.14 21.27
N ASP A 26 -4.95 34.96 21.34
CA ASP A 26 -4.90 36.13 22.22
C ASP A 26 -6.04 37.13 21.95
N PHE A 27 -6.40 37.36 20.68
CA PHE A 27 -7.55 38.20 20.31
C PHE A 27 -8.88 37.62 20.80
N VAL A 28 -9.10 36.32 20.62
CA VAL A 28 -10.31 35.64 21.07
C VAL A 28 -10.41 35.65 22.60
N GLU A 29 -9.30 35.39 23.30
CA GLU A 29 -9.23 35.44 24.77
C GLU A 29 -9.47 36.88 25.34
N SER A 30 -9.10 37.91 24.57
CA SER A 30 -9.38 39.30 24.93
C SER A 30 -10.85 39.72 24.75
N GLY A 31 -11.70 38.79 24.21
CA GLY A 31 -13.14 38.99 24.06
C GLY A 31 -13.60 39.36 22.66
N GLU A 32 -12.70 39.31 21.65
CA GLU A 32 -13.06 39.54 20.25
C GLU A 32 -13.57 38.24 19.58
N THR A 33 -14.85 37.94 19.80
CA THR A 33 -15.48 36.70 19.30
C THR A 33 -15.62 36.63 17.78
N SER A 34 -15.37 37.74 17.05
CA SER A 34 -15.43 37.79 15.60
C SER A 34 -14.38 36.85 14.93
N PHE A 35 -13.31 36.52 15.64
CA PHE A 35 -12.22 35.64 15.11
C PHE A 35 -12.37 34.16 15.46
N GLU A 36 -13.36 33.75 16.26
CA GLU A 36 -13.55 32.34 16.67
C GLU A 36 -13.72 31.40 15.47
N SER A 37 -14.49 31.81 14.46
CA SER A 37 -14.71 31.01 13.27
C SER A 37 -13.42 30.85 12.43
N GLU A 38 -12.68 31.94 12.25
CA GLU A 38 -11.41 31.96 11.53
C GLU A 38 -10.34 31.14 12.24
N LEU A 39 -10.24 31.27 13.57
CA LEU A 39 -9.36 30.47 14.41
C LEU A 39 -9.66 28.98 14.28
N SER A 40 -10.94 28.59 14.36
CA SER A 40 -11.35 27.19 14.24
C SER A 40 -10.99 26.58 12.88
N GLU A 41 -11.15 27.34 11.79
CA GLU A 41 -10.74 26.86 10.45
C GLU A 41 -9.23 26.77 10.30
N LYS A 42 -8.49 27.79 10.71
CA LYS A 42 -7.02 27.81 10.66
C LYS A 42 -6.42 26.71 11.52
N HIS A 43 -6.91 26.52 12.73
CA HIS A 43 -6.47 25.44 13.63
C HIS A 43 -6.60 24.06 12.97
N LYS A 44 -7.74 23.81 12.33
CA LYS A 44 -7.97 22.53 11.65
C LYS A 44 -6.99 22.30 10.50
N ILE A 45 -6.70 23.34 9.72
CA ILE A 45 -5.75 23.27 8.60
C ILE A 45 -4.34 23.06 9.15
N LEU A 46 -3.91 23.90 10.09
CA LEU A 46 -2.57 23.83 10.68
C LEU A 46 -2.31 22.49 11.38
N LYS A 47 -3.29 21.98 12.10
CA LYS A 47 -3.20 20.64 12.71
C LYS A 47 -2.93 19.56 11.67
N ASN A 48 -3.67 19.56 10.56
CA ASN A 48 -3.47 18.59 9.48
C ASN A 48 -2.08 18.74 8.82
N ASP A 49 -1.64 19.99 8.63
CA ASP A 49 -0.33 20.28 8.04
C ASP A 49 0.84 19.83 8.94
N VAL A 50 0.70 20.01 10.26
CA VAL A 50 1.68 19.51 11.25
C VAL A 50 1.69 17.98 11.29
N GLU A 51 0.52 17.35 11.30
CA GLU A 51 0.42 15.88 11.27
C GLU A 51 1.04 15.31 9.99
N GLU A 52 0.78 15.93 8.85
CA GLU A 52 1.39 15.52 7.57
C GLU A 52 2.90 15.72 7.57
N PHE A 53 3.37 16.83 8.14
CA PHE A 53 4.81 17.10 8.27
C PHE A 53 5.49 16.09 9.20
N GLU A 54 4.89 15.77 10.35
CA GLU A 54 5.36 14.71 11.25
C GLU A 54 5.51 13.38 10.52
N ILE A 55 4.46 12.96 9.80
CA ILE A 55 4.49 11.70 9.06
C ILE A 55 5.59 11.70 7.99
N ASN A 56 5.78 12.82 7.28
CA ASN A 56 6.85 12.94 6.28
C ASN A 56 8.25 12.79 6.92
N LEU A 57 8.44 13.22 8.16
CA LEU A 57 9.69 13.00 8.90
C LEU A 57 9.91 11.53 9.31
N LEU A 58 8.83 10.75 9.45
CA LEU A 58 8.93 9.31 9.74
C LEU A 58 9.31 8.48 8.51
N LEU A 59 9.16 9.05 7.31
CA LEU A 59 9.48 8.41 6.03
C LEU A 59 10.95 8.68 5.66
N ASP A 60 11.89 8.12 6.42
CA ASP A 60 13.32 8.29 6.25
C ASP A 60 14.03 7.04 5.69
N GLY A 61 13.29 6.01 5.32
CA GLY A 61 13.83 4.82 4.68
C GLY A 61 14.36 5.12 3.28
N GLU A 62 15.41 4.43 2.86
CA GLU A 62 16.11 4.61 1.57
C GLU A 62 15.15 4.64 0.36
N TYR A 63 14.06 3.87 0.43
CA TYR A 63 13.10 3.72 -0.67
C TYR A 63 11.74 4.36 -0.38
N ASP A 64 11.57 5.03 0.75
CA ASP A 64 10.27 5.56 1.17
C ASP A 64 9.71 6.58 0.17
N MET A 65 10.56 7.32 -0.52
CA MET A 65 10.16 8.31 -1.53
C MET A 65 9.73 7.70 -2.87
N ASN A 66 9.97 6.41 -3.08
CA ASN A 66 9.73 5.75 -4.36
C ASN A 66 8.23 5.51 -4.60
N ASN A 67 7.90 5.26 -5.87
CA ASN A 67 6.63 4.67 -6.26
C ASN A 67 6.49 3.26 -5.66
N ALA A 68 5.26 2.79 -5.53
CA ALA A 68 4.97 1.47 -4.98
C ALA A 68 4.39 0.53 -6.04
N ILE A 69 4.85 -0.71 -6.05
CA ILE A 69 4.19 -1.81 -6.76
C ILE A 69 3.45 -2.63 -5.71
N VAL A 70 2.13 -2.67 -5.83
CA VAL A 70 1.24 -3.38 -4.91
C VAL A 70 0.68 -4.60 -5.60
N THR A 71 0.78 -5.76 -4.94
CA THR A 71 0.17 -7.01 -5.41
C THR A 71 -0.79 -7.55 -4.36
N ILE A 72 -2.03 -7.81 -4.75
CA ILE A 72 -3.05 -8.39 -3.90
C ILE A 72 -3.36 -9.80 -4.40
N HIS A 73 -3.33 -10.77 -3.50
CA HIS A 73 -3.70 -12.15 -3.80
C HIS A 73 -4.89 -12.57 -2.94
N SER A 74 -5.88 -13.20 -3.55
CA SER A 74 -6.94 -13.87 -2.80
C SER A 74 -6.35 -15.06 -2.03
N GLY A 75 -6.69 -15.17 -0.74
CA GLY A 75 -6.28 -16.29 0.10
C GLY A 75 -7.18 -17.52 -0.05
N ALA A 76 -7.06 -18.46 0.88
CA ALA A 76 -7.96 -19.60 0.94
C ALA A 76 -9.41 -19.13 1.24
N GLY A 77 -10.37 -19.55 0.43
CA GLY A 77 -11.79 -19.18 0.61
C GLY A 77 -12.60 -19.13 -0.69
N GLY A 78 -12.01 -19.51 -1.83
CA GLY A 78 -12.71 -19.56 -3.10
C GLY A 78 -13.31 -18.21 -3.52
N THR A 79 -14.56 -18.18 -4.00
CA THR A 79 -15.27 -16.99 -4.47
C THR A 79 -15.29 -15.84 -3.46
N GLU A 80 -15.45 -16.14 -2.17
CA GLU A 80 -15.48 -15.13 -1.10
C GLU A 80 -14.12 -14.41 -0.94
N ALA A 81 -13.01 -15.15 -1.07
CA ALA A 81 -11.67 -14.57 -0.99
C ALA A 81 -11.34 -13.73 -2.23
N CYS A 82 -11.82 -14.13 -3.41
CA CYS A 82 -11.67 -13.33 -4.63
C CYS A 82 -12.46 -12.02 -4.57
N ASP A 83 -13.68 -12.05 -4.02
CA ASP A 83 -14.47 -10.83 -3.80
C ASP A 83 -13.80 -9.92 -2.75
N TRP A 84 -13.20 -10.51 -1.69
CA TRP A 84 -12.45 -9.75 -0.70
C TRP A 84 -11.22 -9.06 -1.31
N ALA A 85 -10.46 -9.75 -2.14
CA ALA A 85 -9.31 -9.17 -2.84
C ALA A 85 -9.73 -7.99 -3.73
N ASP A 86 -10.86 -8.10 -4.44
CA ASP A 86 -11.42 -7.01 -5.24
C ASP A 86 -11.90 -5.82 -4.38
N MET A 87 -12.50 -6.10 -3.22
CA MET A 87 -12.87 -5.05 -2.26
C MET A 87 -11.64 -4.27 -1.75
N LEU A 88 -10.54 -4.97 -1.42
CA LEU A 88 -9.28 -4.33 -1.02
C LEU A 88 -8.68 -3.52 -2.18
N TYR A 89 -8.66 -4.07 -3.38
CA TYR A 89 -8.18 -3.36 -4.57
C TYR A 89 -8.92 -2.03 -4.75
N ARG A 90 -10.25 -2.06 -4.71
CA ARG A 90 -11.08 -0.84 -4.79
C ARG A 90 -10.82 0.13 -3.65
N MET A 91 -10.59 -0.35 -2.44
CA MET A 91 -10.23 0.48 -1.29
C MET A 91 -8.92 1.23 -1.55
N TYR A 92 -7.88 0.54 -2.01
CA TYR A 92 -6.59 1.18 -2.32
C TYR A 92 -6.68 2.13 -3.51
N LEU A 93 -7.45 1.81 -4.55
CA LEU A 93 -7.68 2.75 -5.65
C LEU A 93 -8.31 4.06 -5.18
N ARG A 94 -9.29 3.98 -4.28
CA ARG A 94 -9.93 5.17 -3.69
C ARG A 94 -8.95 5.97 -2.84
N TRP A 95 -8.16 5.32 -2.01
CA TRP A 95 -7.12 5.98 -1.22
C TRP A 95 -6.09 6.67 -2.12
N CYS A 96 -5.59 6.00 -3.15
CA CYS A 96 -4.68 6.60 -4.13
C CYS A 96 -5.30 7.83 -4.80
N ASN A 97 -6.58 7.77 -5.17
CA ASN A 97 -7.29 8.89 -5.77
C ASN A 97 -7.43 10.08 -4.81
N LEU A 98 -7.72 9.82 -3.52
CA LEU A 98 -7.79 10.87 -2.50
C LEU A 98 -6.45 11.60 -2.31
N ARG A 99 -5.34 10.89 -2.51
CA ARG A 99 -3.98 11.46 -2.45
C ARG A 99 -3.45 11.97 -3.79
N ASN A 100 -4.28 11.95 -4.84
CA ASN A 100 -3.90 12.33 -6.21
C ASN A 100 -2.73 11.48 -6.75
N TYR A 101 -2.60 10.24 -6.32
CA TYR A 101 -1.64 9.30 -6.88
C TYR A 101 -2.17 8.72 -8.19
N LYS A 102 -1.27 8.58 -9.16
CA LYS A 102 -1.60 7.91 -10.42
C LYS A 102 -1.46 6.41 -10.23
N VAL A 103 -2.48 5.65 -10.63
CA VAL A 103 -2.46 4.19 -10.56
C VAL A 103 -2.45 3.60 -11.96
N THR A 104 -1.56 2.64 -12.16
CA THR A 104 -1.41 1.91 -13.42
C THR A 104 -1.50 0.42 -13.13
N GLU A 105 -2.54 -0.25 -13.64
CA GLU A 105 -2.67 -1.71 -13.53
C GLU A 105 -1.62 -2.41 -14.39
N LEU A 106 -0.85 -3.32 -13.79
CA LEU A 106 0.23 -4.06 -14.45
C LEU A 106 -0.19 -5.49 -14.81
N ASP A 107 -0.92 -6.15 -13.92
CA ASP A 107 -1.44 -7.50 -14.12
C ASP A 107 -2.77 -7.67 -13.39
N PHE A 108 -3.73 -8.36 -14.01
CA PHE A 108 -5.04 -8.61 -13.45
C PHE A 108 -5.50 -10.02 -13.81
N MET A 109 -5.80 -10.81 -12.80
CA MET A 109 -6.35 -12.15 -12.94
C MET A 109 -7.72 -12.21 -12.28
N GLU A 110 -8.76 -12.39 -13.08
CA GLU A 110 -10.13 -12.56 -12.57
C GLU A 110 -10.27 -13.82 -11.71
N GLY A 111 -11.15 -13.78 -10.73
CA GLY A 111 -11.62 -14.97 -10.02
C GLY A 111 -12.50 -15.85 -10.94
N ASP A 112 -12.60 -17.12 -10.62
CA ASP A 112 -13.34 -18.09 -11.48
C ASP A 112 -14.81 -17.72 -11.70
N SER A 113 -15.42 -17.01 -10.76
CA SER A 113 -16.84 -16.61 -10.83
C SER A 113 -17.05 -15.13 -10.52
N VAL A 114 -16.37 -14.58 -9.54
CA VAL A 114 -16.49 -13.19 -9.06
C VAL A 114 -15.16 -12.72 -8.50
N GLY A 115 -14.93 -11.41 -8.55
CA GLY A 115 -13.80 -10.75 -7.90
C GLY A 115 -12.47 -11.02 -8.57
N VAL A 116 -11.39 -10.87 -7.81
CA VAL A 116 -10.01 -10.88 -8.29
C VAL A 116 -9.23 -12.01 -7.62
N LYS A 117 -8.58 -12.85 -8.41
CA LYS A 117 -7.66 -13.87 -7.92
C LYS A 117 -6.31 -13.25 -7.56
N SER A 118 -5.82 -12.38 -8.42
CA SER A 118 -4.59 -11.61 -8.21
C SER A 118 -4.64 -10.32 -9.01
N VAL A 119 -4.17 -9.23 -8.42
CA VAL A 119 -3.99 -7.96 -9.13
C VAL A 119 -2.67 -7.33 -8.73
N THR A 120 -1.92 -6.82 -9.70
CA THR A 120 -0.70 -6.03 -9.49
C THR A 120 -0.85 -4.67 -10.14
N PHE A 121 -0.58 -3.62 -9.40
CA PHE A 121 -0.67 -2.25 -9.89
C PHE A 121 0.47 -1.39 -9.36
N LEU A 122 0.89 -0.43 -10.19
CA LEU A 122 1.87 0.59 -9.85
C LEU A 122 1.14 1.81 -9.30
N VAL A 123 1.63 2.34 -8.19
CA VAL A 123 1.19 3.60 -7.59
C VAL A 123 2.31 4.60 -7.74
N GLU A 124 2.08 5.62 -8.59
CA GLU A 124 3.06 6.67 -8.88
C GLU A 124 2.75 7.92 -8.04
N GLY A 125 3.69 8.32 -7.20
CA GLY A 125 3.58 9.52 -6.37
C GLY A 125 4.65 9.58 -5.28
N ILE A 126 4.87 10.76 -4.74
CA ILE A 126 5.87 10.99 -3.69
C ILE A 126 5.49 10.19 -2.44
N ASN A 127 6.45 9.42 -1.90
CA ASN A 127 6.29 8.60 -0.72
C ASN A 127 5.24 7.47 -0.86
N ALA A 128 4.84 7.10 -2.07
CA ALA A 128 3.84 6.06 -2.27
C ALA A 128 4.23 4.73 -1.60
N TYR A 129 5.49 4.30 -1.76
CA TYR A 129 6.00 3.12 -1.08
C TYR A 129 6.08 3.32 0.43
N GLY A 130 6.57 4.46 0.89
CA GLY A 130 6.70 4.78 2.31
C GLY A 130 5.39 4.66 3.09
N TYR A 131 4.28 5.09 2.49
CA TYR A 131 2.95 4.92 3.07
C TYR A 131 2.44 3.48 2.93
N LEU A 132 2.47 2.93 1.72
CA LEU A 132 1.85 1.63 1.41
C LEU A 132 2.60 0.44 2.01
N LYS A 133 3.89 0.55 2.36
CA LYS A 133 4.62 -0.50 3.09
C LYS A 133 3.93 -0.91 4.39
N SER A 134 3.16 0.01 5.00
CA SER A 134 2.36 -0.25 6.20
C SER A 134 1.20 -1.23 5.95
N GLU A 135 0.75 -1.36 4.70
CA GLU A 135 -0.36 -2.23 4.30
C GLU A 135 0.06 -3.66 3.95
N LYS A 136 1.37 -3.92 3.92
CA LYS A 136 1.92 -5.24 3.62
C LYS A 136 1.55 -6.26 4.69
N GLY A 137 0.89 -7.36 4.28
CA GLY A 137 0.51 -8.47 5.15
C GLY A 137 -0.84 -9.08 4.81
N VAL A 138 -1.41 -9.81 5.76
CA VAL A 138 -2.69 -10.50 5.58
C VAL A 138 -3.83 -9.66 6.12
N HIS A 139 -4.85 -9.46 5.31
CA HIS A 139 -6.08 -8.76 5.63
C HIS A 139 -7.23 -9.75 5.79
N ARG A 140 -7.89 -9.74 6.94
CA ARG A 140 -8.99 -10.65 7.28
C ARG A 140 -10.33 -9.95 7.17
N LEU A 141 -11.24 -10.53 6.40
CA LEU A 141 -12.65 -10.12 6.33
C LEU A 141 -13.53 -11.06 7.17
N VAL A 142 -14.46 -10.49 7.91
CA VAL A 142 -15.54 -11.23 8.59
C VAL A 142 -16.87 -10.55 8.24
N ARG A 143 -17.70 -11.26 7.45
CA ARG A 143 -19.03 -10.76 7.04
C ARG A 143 -20.03 -11.90 6.82
N ILE A 144 -21.30 -11.54 6.70
CA ILE A 144 -22.31 -12.46 6.15
C ILE A 144 -22.05 -12.54 4.64
N SER A 145 -21.80 -13.77 4.14
CA SER A 145 -21.47 -13.98 2.74
C SER A 145 -22.67 -13.69 1.83
N PRO A 146 -22.50 -12.85 0.78
CA PRO A 146 -23.54 -12.67 -0.23
C PRO A 146 -23.69 -13.88 -1.15
N PHE A 147 -22.73 -14.82 -1.14
CA PHE A 147 -22.69 -16.02 -1.98
C PHE A 147 -23.26 -17.27 -1.26
N ASP A 148 -23.48 -17.18 0.06
CA ASP A 148 -24.06 -18.28 0.85
C ASP A 148 -25.59 -18.13 0.95
N ALA A 149 -26.31 -19.06 0.35
CA ALA A 149 -27.77 -19.10 0.40
C ALA A 149 -28.33 -19.12 1.86
N ASN A 150 -27.57 -19.68 2.80
CA ASN A 150 -27.93 -19.73 4.22
C ASN A 150 -27.55 -18.46 4.99
N LYS A 151 -26.98 -17.46 4.34
CA LYS A 151 -26.54 -16.18 4.95
C LYS A 151 -25.66 -16.39 6.19
N LYS A 152 -24.78 -17.38 6.17
CA LYS A 152 -23.83 -17.63 7.25
C LYS A 152 -22.70 -16.62 7.22
N ARG A 153 -22.13 -16.39 8.39
CA ARG A 153 -20.93 -15.55 8.55
C ARG A 153 -19.70 -16.33 8.10
N HIS A 154 -18.95 -15.77 7.19
CA HIS A 154 -17.71 -16.31 6.65
C HIS A 154 -16.51 -15.46 7.04
N THR A 155 -15.36 -16.09 7.06
CA THR A 155 -14.06 -15.43 7.24
C THR A 155 -13.23 -15.69 5.97
N SER A 156 -12.72 -14.62 5.37
CA SER A 156 -11.88 -14.69 4.18
C SER A 156 -10.60 -13.92 4.39
N PHE A 157 -9.57 -14.32 3.68
CA PHE A 157 -8.25 -13.72 3.76
C PHE A 157 -7.78 -13.28 2.38
N ALA A 158 -7.04 -12.19 2.34
CA ALA A 158 -6.27 -11.76 1.19
C ALA A 158 -4.92 -11.24 1.66
N SER A 159 -3.88 -11.47 0.89
CA SER A 159 -2.55 -10.94 1.17
C SER A 159 -2.27 -9.73 0.31
N VAL A 160 -1.65 -8.73 0.90
CA VAL A 160 -1.15 -7.53 0.23
C VAL A 160 0.37 -7.56 0.31
N GLU A 161 1.03 -7.48 -0.83
CA GLU A 161 2.46 -7.35 -0.97
C GLU A 161 2.77 -5.95 -1.51
N VAL A 162 3.74 -5.27 -0.94
CA VAL A 162 4.16 -3.94 -1.37
C VAL A 162 5.66 -3.93 -1.51
N VAL A 163 6.14 -3.49 -2.68
CA VAL A 163 7.56 -3.34 -2.99
C VAL A 163 7.81 -1.98 -3.63
N PRO A 164 8.99 -1.37 -3.44
CA PRO A 164 9.31 -0.12 -4.11
C PRO A 164 9.51 -0.33 -5.60
N GLU A 165 9.10 0.63 -6.42
CA GLU A 165 9.58 0.73 -7.79
C GLU A 165 11.03 1.22 -7.76
N VAL A 166 11.93 0.48 -8.36
CA VAL A 166 13.35 0.84 -8.43
C VAL A 166 13.66 1.35 -9.82
N ASP A 167 14.24 2.55 -9.88
CA ASP A 167 14.75 3.09 -11.13
C ASP A 167 15.95 2.27 -11.66
N GLU A 168 16.16 2.33 -12.98
CA GLU A 168 17.23 1.56 -13.66
C GLU A 168 18.65 1.82 -13.12
N ASN A 169 18.83 2.86 -12.31
CA ASN A 169 20.13 3.25 -11.75
C ASN A 169 20.50 2.55 -10.43
N VAL A 170 19.64 1.75 -9.83
CA VAL A 170 20.00 0.93 -8.67
C VAL A 170 20.43 -0.44 -9.20
N GLU A 171 21.74 -0.70 -9.10
CA GLU A 171 22.42 -1.90 -9.61
C GLU A 171 22.01 -3.17 -8.86
N VAL A 172 20.80 -3.64 -9.08
CA VAL A 172 20.54 -5.07 -8.95
C VAL A 172 20.89 -5.66 -10.30
N GLU A 173 22.10 -6.17 -10.43
CA GLU A 173 22.52 -6.94 -11.61
C GLU A 173 21.76 -8.27 -11.60
N ILE A 174 20.92 -8.45 -12.63
CA ILE A 174 20.27 -9.74 -12.86
C ILE A 174 21.04 -10.44 -13.96
N ASP A 175 21.69 -11.56 -13.62
CA ASP A 175 22.35 -12.39 -14.62
C ASP A 175 21.26 -13.00 -15.54
N PRO A 176 21.36 -12.80 -16.87
CA PRO A 176 20.45 -13.43 -17.81
C PRO A 176 20.40 -14.97 -17.70
N ALA A 177 21.44 -15.61 -17.18
CA ALA A 177 21.49 -17.06 -16.95
C ALA A 177 20.59 -17.49 -15.76
N ASP A 178 20.30 -16.59 -14.84
CA ASP A 178 19.50 -16.85 -13.64
C ASP A 178 18.00 -16.66 -13.86
N ILE A 179 17.59 -16.21 -15.04
CA ILE A 179 16.19 -15.99 -15.37
C ILE A 179 15.69 -16.86 -16.51
N ARG A 180 14.44 -17.33 -16.38
CA ARG A 180 13.70 -17.93 -17.49
C ARG A 180 12.53 -17.01 -17.85
N ILE A 181 12.42 -16.71 -19.13
CA ILE A 181 11.35 -15.91 -19.69
C ILE A 181 10.44 -16.81 -20.50
N ASP A 182 9.21 -16.98 -20.05
CA ASP A 182 8.16 -17.72 -20.74
C ASP A 182 7.14 -16.75 -21.30
N THR A 183 6.75 -16.93 -22.55
CA THR A 183 5.68 -16.19 -23.19
C THR A 183 4.45 -17.08 -23.30
N TYR A 184 3.27 -16.50 -23.06
CA TYR A 184 2.01 -17.22 -23.10
C TYR A 184 0.88 -16.30 -23.57
N ARG A 185 -0.27 -16.90 -23.85
CA ARG A 185 -1.46 -16.15 -24.27
C ARG A 185 -2.09 -15.48 -23.05
N ALA A 186 -2.31 -14.16 -23.15
CA ALA A 186 -3.01 -13.45 -22.12
C ALA A 186 -4.43 -14.04 -21.93
N SER A 187 -4.82 -14.24 -20.66
CA SER A 187 -6.18 -14.67 -20.31
C SER A 187 -6.94 -13.44 -19.81
N GLY A 188 -8.00 -13.02 -20.51
CA GLY A 188 -8.84 -11.90 -20.12
C GLY A 188 -9.97 -11.64 -21.12
N ALA A 189 -10.95 -10.83 -20.74
CA ALA A 189 -12.05 -10.37 -21.59
C ALA A 189 -11.52 -9.41 -22.66
N GLY A 190 -10.96 -9.96 -23.75
CA GLY A 190 -10.44 -9.20 -24.90
C GLY A 190 -10.83 -9.87 -26.21
N GLY A 191 -10.99 -9.07 -27.29
CA GLY A 191 -11.35 -9.54 -28.62
C GLY A 191 -10.34 -10.53 -29.20
N GLN A 192 -10.63 -11.11 -30.39
CA GLN A 192 -9.88 -12.17 -31.06
C GLN A 192 -8.35 -11.98 -31.11
N HIS A 193 -7.85 -10.76 -31.00
CA HIS A 193 -6.40 -10.47 -31.06
C HIS A 193 -5.66 -10.79 -29.76
N VAL A 194 -6.31 -10.66 -28.60
CA VAL A 194 -5.72 -10.96 -27.27
C VAL A 194 -5.52 -12.46 -27.09
N ASN A 195 -6.40 -13.26 -27.67
CA ASN A 195 -6.36 -14.72 -27.57
C ASN A 195 -5.47 -15.44 -28.62
N MET A 196 -4.88 -14.68 -29.57
CA MET A 196 -4.08 -15.25 -30.67
C MET A 196 -2.60 -14.95 -30.56
N THR A 197 -2.16 -13.96 -29.76
CA THR A 197 -0.76 -13.59 -29.64
C THR A 197 -0.21 -13.91 -28.25
N ASP A 198 0.96 -14.53 -28.19
CA ASP A 198 1.68 -14.81 -26.93
C ASP A 198 2.36 -13.53 -26.43
N SER A 199 1.56 -12.51 -26.05
CA SER A 199 2.03 -11.21 -25.57
C SER A 199 2.29 -11.16 -24.06
N ALA A 200 1.69 -12.06 -23.28
CA ALA A 200 1.92 -12.15 -21.85
C ALA A 200 3.31 -12.74 -21.56
N VAL A 201 3.98 -12.17 -20.56
CA VAL A 201 5.32 -12.56 -20.17
C VAL A 201 5.34 -13.01 -18.72
N ARG A 202 5.99 -14.14 -18.46
CA ARG A 202 6.33 -14.63 -17.12
C ARG A 202 7.84 -14.72 -17.01
N ILE A 203 8.39 -14.13 -15.97
CA ILE A 203 9.82 -14.24 -15.65
C ILE A 203 9.97 -15.01 -14.34
N THR A 204 10.77 -16.07 -14.37
CA THR A 204 11.12 -16.86 -13.19
C THR A 204 12.61 -16.65 -12.91
N HIS A 205 12.94 -16.18 -11.72
CA HIS A 205 14.31 -16.04 -11.25
C HIS A 205 14.68 -17.27 -10.42
N PHE A 206 15.61 -18.10 -10.90
CA PHE A 206 15.94 -19.39 -10.30
C PHE A 206 16.54 -19.29 -8.90
N PRO A 207 17.52 -18.39 -8.60
CA PRO A 207 18.15 -18.36 -7.29
C PRO A 207 17.21 -17.94 -6.17
N SER A 208 16.24 -17.03 -6.45
CA SER A 208 15.29 -16.54 -5.45
C SER A 208 13.94 -17.25 -5.50
N GLY A 209 13.63 -18.01 -6.56
CA GLY A 209 12.31 -18.61 -6.78
C GLY A 209 11.21 -17.61 -7.11
N ILE A 210 11.53 -16.33 -7.29
CA ILE A 210 10.54 -15.29 -7.59
C ILE A 210 9.99 -15.49 -8.99
N VAL A 211 8.67 -15.42 -9.11
CA VAL A 211 7.93 -15.41 -10.36
C VAL A 211 7.16 -14.11 -10.48
N VAL A 212 7.31 -13.43 -11.63
CA VAL A 212 6.56 -12.22 -11.99
C VAL A 212 5.85 -12.44 -13.32
N THR A 213 4.67 -11.84 -13.47
CA THR A 213 3.87 -11.91 -14.70
C THR A 213 3.45 -10.50 -15.11
N CYS A 214 3.44 -10.24 -16.41
CA CYS A 214 2.89 -9.01 -16.98
C CYS A 214 2.16 -9.30 -18.29
N GLN A 215 0.92 -8.83 -18.42
CA GLN A 215 0.08 -9.05 -19.62
C GLN A 215 -0.70 -7.81 -20.05
N LYS A 216 -0.31 -6.62 -19.52
CA LYS A 216 -1.04 -5.38 -19.71
C LYS A 216 -1.01 -4.86 -21.15
N GLU A 217 0.16 -4.91 -21.76
CA GLU A 217 0.38 -4.31 -23.07
C GLU A 217 0.18 -5.32 -24.20
N ARG A 218 -0.18 -4.82 -25.41
CA ARG A 218 -0.24 -5.66 -26.60
C ARG A 218 1.15 -6.05 -27.12
N SER A 219 2.18 -5.32 -26.72
CA SER A 219 3.58 -5.54 -27.08
C SER A 219 4.23 -6.49 -26.06
N GLN A 220 4.70 -7.65 -26.53
CA GLN A 220 5.49 -8.57 -25.74
C GLN A 220 6.76 -7.91 -25.17
N LEU A 221 7.40 -7.01 -25.94
CA LEU A 221 8.60 -6.29 -25.50
C LEU A 221 8.30 -5.39 -24.30
N SER A 222 7.23 -4.62 -24.37
CA SER A 222 6.82 -3.74 -23.26
C SER A 222 6.44 -4.53 -22.00
N ASN A 223 5.72 -5.65 -22.15
CA ASN A 223 5.42 -6.56 -21.04
C ASN A 223 6.69 -7.16 -20.43
N ARG A 224 7.71 -7.48 -21.27
CA ARG A 224 8.99 -7.98 -20.79
C ARG A 224 9.76 -6.93 -19.99
N GLU A 225 9.82 -5.68 -20.46
CA GLU A 225 10.47 -4.58 -19.74
C GLU A 225 9.80 -4.32 -18.39
N THR A 226 8.47 -4.27 -18.36
CA THR A 226 7.70 -4.10 -17.15
C THR A 226 7.90 -5.27 -16.17
N ALA A 227 7.83 -6.51 -16.65
CA ALA A 227 8.09 -7.69 -15.83
C ALA A 227 9.54 -7.70 -15.28
N MET A 228 10.51 -7.20 -16.04
CA MET A 228 11.89 -7.06 -15.57
C MET A 228 12.01 -6.02 -14.45
N LYS A 229 11.31 -4.86 -14.56
CA LYS A 229 11.23 -3.86 -13.48
C LYS A 229 10.61 -4.46 -12.22
N MET A 230 9.50 -5.19 -12.35
CA MET A 230 8.86 -5.89 -11.23
C MET A 230 9.80 -6.90 -10.57
N LEU A 231 10.56 -7.66 -11.35
CA LEU A 231 11.55 -8.63 -10.82
C LEU A 231 12.65 -7.90 -10.04
N LYS A 232 13.21 -6.82 -10.61
CA LYS A 232 14.22 -5.98 -9.92
C LYS A 232 13.70 -5.47 -8.59
N SER A 233 12.48 -4.94 -8.54
CA SER A 233 11.87 -4.46 -7.30
C SER A 233 11.72 -5.57 -6.24
N LYS A 234 11.29 -6.76 -6.65
CA LYS A 234 11.17 -7.91 -5.72
C LYS A 234 12.52 -8.42 -5.22
N LEU A 235 13.54 -8.43 -6.08
CA LEU A 235 14.90 -8.82 -5.67
C LEU A 235 15.48 -7.81 -4.67
N LEU A 236 15.25 -6.52 -4.90
CA LEU A 236 15.67 -5.48 -3.96
C LEU A 236 15.01 -5.66 -2.59
N GLU A 237 13.70 -5.95 -2.54
CA GLU A 237 13.01 -6.24 -1.28
C GLU A 237 13.67 -7.40 -0.52
N LEU A 238 14.08 -8.46 -1.25
CA LEU A 238 14.81 -9.57 -0.63
C LEU A 238 16.16 -9.15 -0.06
N GLU A 239 16.88 -8.26 -0.75
CA GLU A 239 18.16 -7.75 -0.24
C GLU A 239 17.99 -6.88 0.99
N ILE A 240 16.98 -5.99 0.98
CA ILE A 240 16.62 -5.19 2.17
C ILE A 240 16.31 -6.12 3.35
N LYS A 241 15.44 -7.11 3.11
CA LYS A 241 15.05 -8.06 4.16
C LYS A 241 16.24 -8.86 4.70
N LYS A 242 17.16 -9.28 3.83
CA LYS A 242 18.41 -9.94 4.27
C LYS A 242 19.26 -9.03 5.15
N LYS A 243 19.43 -7.76 4.75
CA LYS A 243 20.15 -6.76 5.57
C LYS A 243 19.47 -6.53 6.91
N GLU A 244 18.13 -6.40 6.93
CA GLU A 244 17.37 -6.26 8.17
C GLU A 244 17.48 -7.52 9.07
N GLU A 245 17.46 -8.72 8.49
CA GLU A 245 17.65 -9.97 9.23
C GLU A 245 19.08 -10.09 9.78
N GLU A 246 20.08 -9.63 9.05
CA GLU A 246 21.46 -9.55 9.51
C GLU A 246 21.61 -8.55 10.68
N MET A 247 20.98 -7.38 10.57
CA MET A 247 20.96 -6.40 11.65
C MET A 247 20.23 -6.94 12.89
N LYS A 248 19.09 -7.63 12.72
CA LYS A 248 18.38 -8.29 13.83
C LYS A 248 19.19 -9.41 14.48
N LYS A 249 19.98 -10.16 13.70
CA LYS A 249 20.90 -11.16 14.27
C LYS A 249 22.02 -10.53 15.08
N ILE A 250 22.47 -9.35 14.69
CA ILE A 250 23.48 -8.56 15.45
C ILE A 250 22.85 -7.96 16.73
N GLN A 251 21.56 -7.64 16.71
CA GLN A 251 20.83 -7.07 17.85
C GLN A 251 20.25 -8.10 18.82
N GLY A 252 20.32 -9.40 18.50
CA GLY A 252 19.74 -10.48 19.34
C GLY A 252 18.30 -10.83 18.98
N GLU A 253 18.01 -12.12 18.96
CA GLU A 253 16.73 -12.70 18.51
C GLU A 253 15.53 -12.10 19.23
N GLN A 254 14.64 -11.43 18.48
CA GLN A 254 13.25 -11.31 18.88
C GLN A 254 12.46 -12.45 18.23
N SER A 255 11.77 -13.18 19.12
CA SER A 255 11.05 -14.42 18.90
C SER A 255 10.18 -14.48 17.64
N ASP A 256 10.26 -15.62 16.96
CA ASP A 256 9.37 -16.09 15.90
C ASP A 256 7.91 -15.71 16.12
N ILE A 257 7.36 -14.93 15.19
CA ILE A 257 5.92 -14.72 15.07
C ILE A 257 5.36 -15.86 14.21
N GLY A 258 5.09 -17.01 14.84
CA GLY A 258 4.33 -18.10 14.25
C GLY A 258 2.83 -17.76 14.25
N TRP A 259 2.11 -18.17 13.21
CA TRP A 259 0.66 -18.22 13.05
C TRP A 259 -0.09 -16.99 13.55
N GLY A 260 -0.28 -16.00 12.68
CA GLY A 260 -1.08 -14.82 13.00
C GLY A 260 -0.63 -13.55 12.28
N ASN A 261 -0.04 -13.65 11.09
CA ASN A 261 0.41 -12.50 10.29
C ASN A 261 -0.74 -11.61 9.78
N GLN A 262 -1.91 -11.67 10.45
CA GLN A 262 -3.01 -10.76 10.16
C GLN A 262 -2.65 -9.39 10.68
N ILE A 263 -2.35 -8.47 9.77
CA ILE A 263 -2.10 -7.07 10.14
C ILE A 263 -3.40 -6.39 10.51
N ARG A 264 -4.52 -6.71 9.81
CA ARG A 264 -5.80 -6.01 10.00
C ARG A 264 -6.99 -6.93 9.81
N SER A 265 -8.01 -6.74 10.66
CA SER A 265 -9.30 -7.42 10.57
C SER A 265 -10.42 -6.44 10.27
N TYR A 266 -11.26 -6.77 9.31
CA TYR A 266 -12.42 -6.01 8.87
C TYR A 266 -13.68 -6.81 9.21
N VAL A 267 -14.42 -6.37 10.23
CA VAL A 267 -15.65 -7.01 10.69
C VAL A 267 -16.84 -6.15 10.28
N PHE A 268 -17.73 -6.74 9.48
CA PHE A 268 -18.94 -6.05 9.02
C PHE A 268 -20.15 -6.43 9.86
N GLN A 269 -20.20 -7.67 10.38
CA GLN A 269 -21.27 -8.19 11.24
C GLN A 269 -20.70 -9.10 12.33
N PRO A 270 -21.29 -9.14 13.55
CA PRO A 270 -22.50 -8.47 14.01
C PRO A 270 -22.29 -7.00 14.41
N TYR A 271 -21.08 -6.54 14.48
CA TYR A 271 -20.70 -5.15 14.71
C TYR A 271 -19.74 -4.69 13.61
N ALA A 272 -19.69 -3.40 13.36
CA ALA A 272 -18.81 -2.81 12.36
C ALA A 272 -17.52 -2.34 13.04
N LEU A 273 -16.37 -2.92 12.65
CA LEU A 273 -15.06 -2.56 13.21
C LEU A 273 -13.95 -2.96 12.25
N VAL A 274 -13.00 -2.05 12.03
CA VAL A 274 -11.69 -2.37 11.45
C VAL A 274 -10.64 -2.20 12.54
N LYS A 275 -9.81 -3.22 12.75
CA LYS A 275 -8.76 -3.22 13.76
C LYS A 275 -7.42 -3.61 13.15
N ASP A 276 -6.41 -2.78 13.33
CA ASP A 276 -5.01 -3.13 13.07
C ASP A 276 -4.43 -3.78 14.33
N HIS A 277 -3.90 -5.00 14.17
CA HIS A 277 -3.41 -5.80 15.29
C HIS A 277 -2.00 -5.39 15.75
N ARG A 278 -1.26 -4.66 14.92
CA ARG A 278 0.11 -4.20 15.23
C ARG A 278 0.09 -2.98 16.14
N THR A 279 -0.80 -2.03 15.83
CA THR A 279 -0.92 -0.75 16.53
C THR A 279 -2.08 -0.70 17.50
N ASN A 280 -2.99 -1.68 17.46
CA ASN A 280 -4.28 -1.68 18.15
C ASN A 280 -5.22 -0.52 17.76
N THR A 281 -4.96 0.14 16.64
CA THR A 281 -5.86 1.17 16.11
C THR A 281 -7.17 0.56 15.66
N GLU A 282 -8.30 1.16 16.06
CA GLU A 282 -9.66 0.68 15.77
C GLU A 282 -10.51 1.79 15.16
N ILE A 283 -11.24 1.47 14.08
CA ILE A 283 -12.17 2.38 13.41
C ILE A 283 -13.52 1.69 13.24
N GLY A 284 -14.58 2.25 13.85
CA GLY A 284 -15.95 1.72 13.74
C GLY A 284 -16.63 2.02 12.41
N ASN A 285 -16.19 3.06 11.69
CA ASN A 285 -16.75 3.42 10.38
C ASN A 285 -16.09 2.59 9.27
N VAL A 286 -16.47 1.31 9.19
CA VAL A 286 -15.94 0.38 8.16
C VAL A 286 -16.19 0.90 6.75
N LYS A 287 -17.31 1.60 6.51
CA LYS A 287 -17.63 2.15 5.19
C LYS A 287 -16.60 3.22 4.78
N ALA A 288 -16.26 4.15 5.65
CA ALA A 288 -15.24 5.16 5.37
C ALA A 288 -13.88 4.52 5.05
N VAL A 289 -13.50 3.48 5.81
CA VAL A 289 -12.26 2.72 5.54
C VAL A 289 -12.31 2.10 4.14
N MET A 290 -13.40 1.43 3.77
CA MET A 290 -13.56 0.83 2.44
C MET A 290 -13.68 1.88 1.31
N ASP A 291 -14.03 3.12 1.66
CA ASP A 291 -14.03 4.26 0.74
C ASP A 291 -12.67 4.98 0.65
N GLY A 292 -11.63 4.42 1.29
CA GLY A 292 -10.24 4.86 1.17
C GLY A 292 -9.68 5.63 2.38
N SER A 293 -10.46 5.83 3.46
CA SER A 293 -9.97 6.52 4.68
C SER A 293 -9.13 5.56 5.53
N ILE A 294 -7.90 5.25 5.09
CA ILE A 294 -6.99 4.32 5.76
C ILE A 294 -5.78 5.03 6.41
N ASP A 295 -5.69 6.36 6.31
CA ASP A 295 -4.54 7.14 6.78
C ASP A 295 -4.27 6.95 8.28
N ASP A 296 -5.32 6.83 9.10
CA ASP A 296 -5.16 6.60 10.54
C ASP A 296 -4.39 5.30 10.85
N PHE A 297 -4.61 4.24 10.06
CA PHE A 297 -3.86 2.99 10.20
C PHE A 297 -2.42 3.14 9.73
N ILE A 298 -2.22 3.78 8.58
CA ILE A 298 -0.90 4.05 8.00
C ILE A 298 -0.07 4.88 8.98
N ASN A 299 -0.61 6.00 9.44
CA ASN A 299 0.06 6.92 10.35
C ASN A 299 0.38 6.26 11.70
N SER A 300 -0.57 5.51 12.26
CA SER A 300 -0.35 4.77 13.50
C SER A 300 0.76 3.73 13.36
N TYR A 301 0.83 3.05 12.22
CA TYR A 301 1.90 2.09 11.95
C TYR A 301 3.26 2.76 11.79
N LEU A 302 3.33 3.87 11.06
CA LEU A 302 4.59 4.62 10.89
C LEU A 302 5.14 5.13 12.23
N ARG A 303 4.28 5.63 13.11
CA ARG A 303 4.66 6.01 14.48
C ARG A 303 5.12 4.80 15.30
N TRP A 304 4.38 3.69 15.19
CA TRP A 304 4.69 2.46 15.93
C TRP A 304 6.06 1.88 15.57
N ILE A 305 6.40 1.83 14.27
CA ILE A 305 7.69 1.28 13.82
C ILE A 305 8.89 2.11 14.27
N LYS A 306 8.71 3.43 14.47
CA LYS A 306 9.76 4.31 14.97
C LYS A 306 9.92 4.26 16.50
N SER A 307 8.88 3.81 17.20
CA SER A 307 8.88 3.71 18.67
C SER A 307 9.41 2.36 19.18
N ASN A 308 9.58 1.37 18.32
CA ASN A 308 10.04 0.02 18.62
C ASN A 308 11.31 -0.31 17.86
#